data_77c1cae8ad4d2c9e155ab657c4b9beb4
#
_entry.id   77c1cae8ad4d2c9e155ab657c4b9beb4
#
_cell.length_a   1.000
_cell.length_b   1.000
_cell.length_c   1.000
_cell.angle_alpha   90.00
_cell.angle_beta   90.00
_cell.angle_gamma   90.00
#
_symmetry.space_group_name_H-M   'P 1'
#
loop_
_entity.id
_entity.type
_entity.pdbx_description
1 polymer ?
#
loop_
_entity_poly.entity_id
_entity_poly.type
_entity_poly.pdbx_seq_one_letter_code
_entity_poly.pdbx_strand_id
1 'polypeptide(L)'
;MINYKKRRKYQKNQLILKDLKGDEKGNMRNNRLLNHKLNKYIIPGIMMSLALQLGNIVDTIFVSNLISVDAMSAVTMSLPVETVVQLTGYCLGIGGSIAVGNMLGRRDKESASKLFSATFLVTLVVGMIFSLCAFPTAEPIARILVPGGSILTDYTRDYIRISMLGAPVIGIGLMMVNYLGVENHPELASIYLVLANVINLVLDYIFLRFTPLGITGASLSTVLGFLFAMFLFLFYVRSDKRNLHFVRLKVKDFVIIKEAIVTGIPMLVFMATSFVKALGLNTIIMNQIGEEGMAVFTVCDNVLLIVEMLTGGIIGVIPNVAGILFGEKDYVGIHVLCKKMLKYSYLVLAMVFIFVMTFTGQITILFGSDGGELGTQMVHALRIFIFCVVPYLWNKFIVSYYESIEETTIASFVTFLENAVALLPATFTGIYIWKKVDGIGINGIAAGFIATEIITVAATWIFRKIKHKNSTFYIVPDKNPGINLDFSIRSSMDETQNVHRKIIEFCRERGVSANKANLAAVCAEEMTVNIIKYGGKTSNWIDINLCLEEDLCRLRIRDNGIIFNPLEYKHDSEEFDIHGIELVKKISKSMDYIRAIDMNNTIISF
;
A
#
# COMPACT_ATOMS: atom_id res chain seq x y z
N MET A 1 27.63 -32.15 -20.85
CA MET A 1 27.41 -30.68 -20.67
C MET A 1 26.17 -30.35 -19.87
N ILE A 2 25.03 -30.99 -20.02
CA ILE A 2 23.76 -30.72 -19.32
C ILE A 2 23.86 -30.97 -17.81
N ASN A 3 24.57 -32.00 -17.35
CA ASN A 3 24.76 -32.30 -15.92
C ASN A 3 25.67 -31.30 -15.18
N TYR A 4 26.62 -30.67 -15.90
CA TYR A 4 27.52 -29.68 -15.29
C TYR A 4 26.80 -28.35 -15.03
N LYS A 5 25.92 -27.91 -15.95
CA LYS A 5 25.08 -26.72 -15.77
C LYS A 5 24.05 -26.92 -14.64
N LYS A 6 23.47 -28.12 -14.51
CA LYS A 6 22.54 -28.44 -13.39
C LYS A 6 23.24 -28.44 -12.02
N ARG A 7 24.44 -29.02 -11.93
CA ARG A 7 25.24 -29.02 -10.69
C ARG A 7 25.68 -27.61 -10.26
N ARG A 8 26.12 -26.79 -11.22
CA ARG A 8 26.48 -25.39 -10.96
C ARG A 8 25.27 -24.53 -10.49
N LYS A 9 24.09 -24.81 -11.08
CA LYS A 9 22.83 -24.14 -10.66
C LYS A 9 22.38 -24.62 -9.28
N TYR A 10 22.58 -25.88 -8.93
CA TYR A 10 22.24 -26.43 -7.62
C TYR A 10 23.21 -25.93 -6.51
N GLN A 11 24.50 -25.84 -6.81
CA GLN A 11 25.48 -25.24 -5.90
C GLN A 11 25.25 -23.74 -5.71
N LYS A 12 24.87 -23.00 -6.77
CA LYS A 12 24.52 -21.59 -6.70
C LYS A 12 23.27 -21.35 -5.84
N ASN A 13 22.26 -22.21 -5.93
CA ASN A 13 21.05 -22.13 -5.08
C ASN A 13 21.33 -22.52 -3.62
N GLN A 14 22.24 -23.44 -3.36
CA GLN A 14 22.69 -23.79 -2.01
C GLN A 14 23.50 -22.66 -1.36
N LEU A 15 24.33 -21.93 -2.12
CA LEU A 15 25.03 -20.73 -1.65
C LEU A 15 24.04 -19.61 -1.32
N ILE A 16 23.04 -19.36 -2.18
CA ILE A 16 22.00 -18.34 -1.93
C ILE A 16 21.19 -18.68 -0.68
N LEU A 17 20.84 -19.96 -0.45
CA LEU A 17 20.16 -20.40 0.76
C LEU A 17 21.05 -20.33 2.01
N LYS A 18 22.37 -20.46 1.86
CA LYS A 18 23.34 -20.29 2.92
C LYS A 18 23.53 -18.80 3.26
N ASP A 19 23.58 -17.93 2.26
CA ASP A 19 23.61 -16.46 2.43
C ASP A 19 22.31 -15.93 3.07
N LEU A 20 21.14 -16.54 2.75
CA LEU A 20 19.84 -16.22 3.39
C LEU A 20 19.73 -16.77 4.83
N LYS A 21 20.48 -17.83 5.18
CA LYS A 21 20.52 -18.38 6.55
C LYS A 21 21.60 -17.74 7.42
N GLY A 22 22.48 -16.91 6.85
CA GLY A 22 23.52 -16.19 7.56
C GLY A 22 24.59 -17.09 8.18
N ASP A 23 25.83 -16.93 7.80
CA ASP A 23 26.93 -17.35 8.66
C ASP A 23 26.89 -16.53 9.96
N GLU A 24 26.67 -17.19 11.09
CA GLU A 24 26.31 -16.58 12.38
C GLU A 24 27.38 -15.70 13.05
N LYS A 25 28.49 -15.35 12.41
CA LYS A 25 29.59 -14.62 13.06
C LYS A 25 30.27 -13.55 12.22
N GLY A 26 29.54 -12.53 11.74
CA GLY A 26 30.27 -11.29 11.43
C GLY A 26 29.95 -10.52 10.14
N ASN A 27 29.07 -10.98 9.26
CA ASN A 27 28.80 -10.35 7.95
C ASN A 27 27.33 -10.00 7.70
N MET A 28 26.52 -9.72 8.74
CA MET A 28 25.11 -9.41 8.54
C MET A 28 24.77 -7.94 8.72
N ARG A 29 24.02 -7.40 7.77
CA ARG A 29 23.29 -6.13 7.92
C ARG A 29 22.40 -6.23 9.16
N ASN A 30 22.54 -5.32 10.10
CA ASN A 30 21.77 -5.36 11.36
C ASN A 30 20.33 -4.87 11.21
N ASN A 31 19.96 -4.38 10.03
CA ASN A 31 18.61 -3.86 9.67
C ASN A 31 18.04 -2.80 10.64
N ARG A 32 18.85 -2.27 11.58
CA ARG A 32 18.40 -1.28 12.58
C ARG A 32 17.96 0.00 11.91
N LEU A 33 18.75 0.46 10.91
CA LEU A 33 18.45 1.67 10.14
C LEU A 33 17.09 1.57 9.47
N LEU A 34 16.86 0.52 8.67
CA LEU A 34 15.58 0.30 7.98
C LEU A 34 14.43 0.12 8.98
N ASN A 35 14.62 -0.70 10.02
CA ASN A 35 13.61 -0.94 11.04
C ASN A 35 13.16 0.33 11.76
N HIS A 36 14.09 1.23 12.09
CA HIS A 36 13.77 2.50 12.71
C HIS A 36 12.93 3.39 11.78
N LYS A 37 13.32 3.49 10.52
CA LYS A 37 12.59 4.29 9.52
C LYS A 37 11.19 3.76 9.21
N LEU A 38 11.02 2.44 9.16
CA LEU A 38 9.72 1.81 8.93
C LEU A 38 8.67 2.15 10.01
N ASN A 39 9.10 2.41 11.26
CA ASN A 39 8.17 2.83 12.32
C ASN A 39 7.44 4.15 11.98
N LYS A 40 8.11 5.04 11.24
CA LYS A 40 7.53 6.33 10.82
C LYS A 40 6.30 6.17 9.93
N TYR A 41 6.14 5.03 9.24
CA TYR A 41 5.03 4.79 8.32
C TYR A 41 3.82 4.13 8.97
N ILE A 42 3.99 3.46 10.13
CA ILE A 42 2.92 2.63 10.74
C ILE A 42 1.77 3.50 11.24
N ILE A 43 2.06 4.50 12.09
CA ILE A 43 1.02 5.37 12.67
C ILE A 43 0.31 6.18 11.58
N PRO A 44 1.00 6.87 10.65
CA PRO A 44 0.34 7.53 9.54
C PRO A 44 -0.52 6.60 8.68
N GLY A 45 -0.04 5.36 8.42
CA GLY A 45 -0.82 4.36 7.68
C GLY A 45 -2.12 3.98 8.37
N ILE A 46 -2.09 3.74 9.69
CA ILE A 46 -3.30 3.46 10.48
C ILE A 46 -4.24 4.67 10.47
N MET A 47 -3.72 5.89 10.69
CA MET A 47 -4.53 7.11 10.67
C MET A 47 -5.18 7.36 9.32
N MET A 48 -4.46 7.06 8.22
CA MET A 48 -4.99 7.17 6.87
C MET A 48 -6.15 6.18 6.64
N SER A 49 -5.99 4.92 7.05
CA SER A 49 -7.02 3.89 6.92
C SER A 49 -8.25 4.20 7.76
N LEU A 50 -8.05 4.67 8.99
CA LEU A 50 -9.14 5.14 9.87
C LEU A 50 -9.88 6.33 9.25
N ALA A 51 -9.16 7.32 8.75
CA ALA A 51 -9.77 8.50 8.15
C ALA A 51 -10.64 8.15 6.94
N LEU A 52 -10.16 7.27 6.05
CA LEU A 52 -10.92 6.83 4.86
C LEU A 52 -12.25 6.16 5.21
N GLN A 53 -12.29 5.38 6.28
CA GLN A 53 -13.48 4.61 6.64
C GLN A 53 -14.43 5.38 7.56
N LEU A 54 -13.90 6.10 8.56
CA LEU A 54 -14.72 6.84 9.52
C LEU A 54 -15.48 8.00 8.87
N GLY A 55 -14.90 8.62 7.83
CA GLY A 55 -15.58 9.69 7.10
C GLY A 55 -16.96 9.26 6.61
N ASN A 56 -17.02 8.14 5.89
CA ASN A 56 -18.29 7.62 5.34
C ASN A 56 -19.33 7.29 6.43
N ILE A 57 -18.89 6.74 7.57
CA ILE A 57 -19.79 6.40 8.69
C ILE A 57 -20.38 7.68 9.29
N VAL A 58 -19.55 8.68 9.50
CA VAL A 58 -19.97 9.95 10.12
C VAL A 58 -20.93 10.71 9.21
N ASP A 59 -20.64 10.82 7.91
CA ASP A 59 -21.55 11.43 6.92
C ASP A 59 -22.93 10.78 6.98
N THR A 60 -22.99 9.45 6.98
CA THR A 60 -24.24 8.71 7.07
C THR A 60 -25.04 9.03 8.34
N ILE A 61 -24.36 9.13 9.49
CA ILE A 61 -24.97 9.49 10.78
C ILE A 61 -25.53 10.91 10.75
N PHE A 62 -24.78 11.89 10.21
CA PHE A 62 -25.24 13.27 10.12
C PHE A 62 -26.45 13.42 9.19
N VAL A 63 -26.39 12.82 8.00
CA VAL A 63 -27.50 12.86 7.05
C VAL A 63 -28.77 12.22 7.64
N SER A 64 -28.64 11.08 8.31
CA SER A 64 -29.77 10.40 8.96
C SER A 64 -30.42 11.24 10.05
N ASN A 65 -29.63 11.88 10.91
CA ASN A 65 -30.14 12.62 12.07
C ASN A 65 -30.60 14.05 11.76
N LEU A 66 -30.00 14.69 10.75
CA LEU A 66 -30.28 16.10 10.44
C LEU A 66 -31.23 16.30 9.25
N ILE A 67 -31.40 15.32 8.40
CA ILE A 67 -32.33 15.39 7.26
C ILE A 67 -33.44 14.35 7.43
N SER A 68 -33.19 13.09 7.06
CA SER A 68 -34.15 11.98 7.13
C SER A 68 -33.47 10.63 6.85
N VAL A 69 -34.19 9.53 7.16
CA VAL A 69 -33.78 8.18 6.79
C VAL A 69 -33.79 7.98 5.26
N ASP A 70 -34.70 8.65 4.54
CA ASP A 70 -34.72 8.60 3.07
C ASP A 70 -33.47 9.25 2.47
N ALA A 71 -33.00 10.37 3.04
CA ALA A 71 -31.76 11.00 2.61
C ALA A 71 -30.54 10.11 2.89
N MET A 72 -30.49 9.42 4.04
CA MET A 72 -29.47 8.40 4.31
C MET A 72 -29.51 7.27 3.28
N SER A 73 -30.69 6.81 2.93
CA SER A 73 -30.88 5.78 1.89
C SER A 73 -30.36 6.26 0.54
N ALA A 74 -30.58 7.54 0.19
CA ALA A 74 -30.05 8.15 -1.03
C ALA A 74 -28.51 8.16 -1.09
N VAL A 75 -27.83 8.48 0.01
CA VAL A 75 -26.37 8.37 0.12
C VAL A 75 -25.93 6.94 -0.19
N THR A 76 -26.57 5.96 0.44
CA THR A 76 -26.25 4.54 0.20
C THR A 76 -26.49 4.10 -1.25
N MET A 77 -27.58 4.56 -1.87
CA MET A 77 -27.87 4.28 -3.29
C MET A 77 -26.87 4.96 -4.23
N SER A 78 -26.21 6.03 -3.80
CA SER A 78 -25.22 6.75 -4.60
C SER A 78 -23.81 6.10 -4.57
N LEU A 79 -23.52 5.18 -3.65
CA LEU A 79 -22.20 4.55 -3.49
C LEU A 79 -21.62 3.94 -4.77
N PRO A 80 -22.39 3.28 -5.68
CA PRO A 80 -21.82 2.79 -6.93
C PRO A 80 -21.24 3.91 -7.81
N VAL A 81 -21.90 5.08 -7.86
CA VAL A 81 -21.42 6.23 -8.63
C VAL A 81 -20.17 6.83 -7.99
N GLU A 82 -20.18 6.99 -6.68
CA GLU A 82 -19.00 7.45 -5.96
C GLU A 82 -17.78 6.55 -6.18
N THR A 83 -18.00 5.24 -6.15
CA THR A 83 -16.95 4.26 -6.45
C THR A 83 -16.35 4.48 -7.84
N VAL A 84 -17.19 4.74 -8.85
CA VAL A 84 -16.72 5.04 -10.22
C VAL A 84 -15.98 6.39 -10.28
N VAL A 85 -16.45 7.42 -9.59
CA VAL A 85 -15.78 8.73 -9.48
C VAL A 85 -14.39 8.61 -8.86
N GLN A 86 -14.26 7.81 -7.82
CA GLN A 86 -13.01 7.61 -7.10
C GLN A 86 -12.04 6.64 -7.83
N LEU A 87 -12.55 5.81 -8.74
CA LEU A 87 -11.81 4.74 -9.40
C LEU A 87 -10.49 5.20 -10.02
N THR A 88 -10.52 6.34 -10.75
CA THR A 88 -9.32 6.87 -11.43
C THR A 88 -8.28 7.30 -10.41
N GLY A 89 -8.70 7.97 -9.33
CA GLY A 89 -7.81 8.41 -8.24
C GLY A 89 -7.14 7.23 -7.54
N TYR A 90 -7.89 6.17 -7.23
CA TYR A 90 -7.34 4.96 -6.62
C TYR A 90 -6.45 4.16 -7.57
N CYS A 91 -6.91 3.90 -8.79
CA CYS A 91 -6.16 3.09 -9.75
C CYS A 91 -4.82 3.75 -10.12
N LEU A 92 -4.86 5.02 -10.54
CA LEU A 92 -3.65 5.76 -10.92
C LEU A 92 -2.84 6.21 -9.69
N GLY A 93 -3.48 6.35 -8.52
CA GLY A 93 -2.79 6.62 -7.26
C GLY A 93 -1.98 5.43 -6.79
N ILE A 94 -2.59 4.27 -6.59
CA ILE A 94 -1.93 3.05 -6.10
C ILE A 94 -0.98 2.51 -7.18
N GLY A 95 -1.49 2.24 -8.38
CA GLY A 95 -0.66 1.69 -9.46
C GLY A 95 0.49 2.62 -9.86
N GLY A 96 0.21 3.92 -9.95
CA GLY A 96 1.22 4.93 -10.29
C GLY A 96 2.27 5.11 -9.19
N SER A 97 1.89 5.12 -7.92
CA SER A 97 2.84 5.23 -6.80
C SER A 97 3.78 4.02 -6.72
N ILE A 98 3.28 2.81 -6.92
CA ILE A 98 4.10 1.60 -6.96
C ILE A 98 5.08 1.65 -8.14
N ALA A 99 4.60 1.96 -9.34
CA ALA A 99 5.44 2.06 -10.53
C ALA A 99 6.53 3.15 -10.37
N VAL A 100 6.16 4.32 -9.84
CA VAL A 100 7.10 5.39 -9.51
C VAL A 100 8.09 4.94 -8.43
N GLY A 101 7.65 4.24 -7.41
CA GLY A 101 8.53 3.66 -6.38
C GLY A 101 9.59 2.75 -7.00
N ASN A 102 9.20 1.87 -7.92
CA ASN A 102 10.11 1.01 -8.66
C ASN A 102 11.10 1.82 -9.54
N MET A 103 10.61 2.86 -10.24
CA MET A 103 11.46 3.74 -11.05
C MET A 103 12.47 4.50 -10.18
N LEU A 104 12.02 5.06 -9.05
CA LEU A 104 12.91 5.72 -8.09
C LEU A 104 13.94 4.74 -7.52
N GLY A 105 13.54 3.51 -7.21
CA GLY A 105 14.46 2.46 -6.79
C GLY A 105 15.52 2.12 -7.85
N ARG A 106 15.13 2.17 -9.14
CA ARG A 106 16.04 2.00 -10.30
C ARG A 106 16.82 3.28 -10.66
N ARG A 107 16.63 4.38 -9.94
CA ARG A 107 17.25 5.71 -10.17
C ARG A 107 16.76 6.45 -11.43
N ASP A 108 15.65 6.04 -11.99
CA ASP A 108 15.02 6.70 -13.14
C ASP A 108 14.05 7.81 -12.69
N LYS A 109 14.60 8.91 -12.20
CA LYS A 109 13.81 10.07 -11.73
C LYS A 109 13.06 10.76 -12.87
N GLU A 110 13.59 10.68 -14.09
CA GLU A 110 12.96 11.32 -15.26
C GLU A 110 11.66 10.59 -15.62
N SER A 111 11.69 9.26 -15.79
CA SER A 111 10.50 8.46 -16.04
C SER A 111 9.50 8.53 -14.86
N ALA A 112 9.98 8.53 -13.62
CA ALA A 112 9.15 8.70 -12.44
C ALA A 112 8.38 10.04 -12.47
N SER A 113 9.04 11.15 -12.79
CA SER A 113 8.41 12.48 -12.89
C SER A 113 7.45 12.58 -14.08
N LYS A 114 7.78 11.94 -15.22
CA LYS A 114 6.87 11.83 -16.38
C LYS A 114 5.61 11.05 -16.01
N LEU A 115 5.74 9.90 -15.35
CA LEU A 115 4.60 9.08 -14.92
C LEU A 115 3.72 9.85 -13.93
N PHE A 116 4.31 10.49 -12.91
CA PHE A 116 3.59 11.33 -11.97
C PHE A 116 2.80 12.45 -12.66
N SER A 117 3.44 13.17 -13.59
CA SER A 117 2.78 14.26 -14.34
C SER A 117 1.67 13.74 -15.24
N ALA A 118 1.87 12.58 -15.86
CA ALA A 118 0.90 11.97 -16.77
C ALA A 118 -0.32 11.43 -16.00
N THR A 119 -0.13 10.74 -14.87
CA THR A 119 -1.22 10.27 -14.03
C THR A 119 -2.02 11.42 -13.44
N PHE A 120 -1.36 12.49 -13.00
CA PHE A 120 -2.02 13.72 -12.54
C PHE A 120 -2.93 14.31 -13.62
N LEU A 121 -2.39 14.49 -14.83
CA LEU A 121 -3.16 15.07 -15.94
C LEU A 121 -4.34 14.20 -16.36
N VAL A 122 -4.15 12.87 -16.43
CA VAL A 122 -5.24 11.95 -16.76
C VAL A 122 -6.32 11.94 -15.67
N THR A 123 -5.95 11.92 -14.39
CA THR A 123 -6.90 12.00 -13.28
C THR A 123 -7.70 13.31 -13.35
N LEU A 124 -7.04 14.43 -13.62
CA LEU A 124 -7.69 15.72 -13.81
C LEU A 124 -8.67 15.70 -14.99
N VAL A 125 -8.23 15.23 -16.16
CA VAL A 125 -9.07 15.20 -17.39
C VAL A 125 -10.28 14.28 -17.22
N VAL A 126 -10.09 13.08 -16.68
CA VAL A 126 -11.19 12.14 -16.40
C VAL A 126 -12.16 12.72 -15.38
N GLY A 127 -11.64 13.33 -14.31
CA GLY A 127 -12.48 14.02 -13.33
C GLY A 127 -13.28 15.17 -13.95
N MET A 128 -12.67 15.96 -14.83
CA MET A 128 -13.40 17.03 -15.57
C MET A 128 -14.47 16.48 -16.50
N ILE A 129 -14.24 15.32 -17.13
CA ILE A 129 -15.28 14.65 -17.94
C ILE A 129 -16.47 14.27 -17.04
N PHE A 130 -16.24 13.68 -15.86
CA PHE A 130 -17.32 13.42 -14.90
C PHE A 130 -18.04 14.68 -14.49
N SER A 131 -17.33 15.78 -14.21
CA SER A 131 -17.94 17.07 -13.87
C SER A 131 -18.85 17.60 -15.00
N LEU A 132 -18.39 17.55 -16.25
CA LEU A 132 -19.18 17.98 -17.40
C LEU A 132 -20.40 17.10 -17.63
N CYS A 133 -20.29 15.80 -17.34
CA CYS A 133 -21.38 14.84 -17.46
C CYS A 133 -22.37 14.91 -16.27
N ALA A 134 -22.04 15.57 -15.17
CA ALA A 134 -22.84 15.56 -13.94
C ALA A 134 -24.30 15.97 -14.17
N PHE A 135 -24.56 17.09 -14.88
CA PHE A 135 -25.93 17.57 -15.12
C PHE A 135 -26.74 16.66 -16.06
N PRO A 136 -26.23 16.23 -17.24
CA PRO A 136 -27.02 15.41 -18.15
C PRO A 136 -27.19 13.96 -17.68
N THR A 137 -26.29 13.42 -16.83
CA THR A 137 -26.33 11.99 -16.47
C THR A 137 -26.88 11.70 -15.07
N ALA A 138 -26.88 12.66 -14.13
CA ALA A 138 -27.32 12.40 -12.76
C ALA A 138 -28.78 11.92 -12.67
N GLU A 139 -29.70 12.53 -13.42
CA GLU A 139 -31.11 12.15 -13.44
C GLU A 139 -31.33 10.73 -14.01
N PRO A 140 -30.84 10.37 -15.22
CA PRO A 140 -30.92 9.00 -15.72
C PRO A 140 -30.34 7.95 -14.78
N ILE A 141 -29.18 8.24 -14.18
CA ILE A 141 -28.52 7.33 -13.24
C ILE A 141 -29.37 7.14 -11.98
N ALA A 142 -29.88 8.23 -11.39
CA ALA A 142 -30.73 8.16 -10.21
C ALA A 142 -31.98 7.32 -10.44
N ARG A 143 -32.62 7.44 -11.63
CA ARG A 143 -33.79 6.61 -12.00
C ARG A 143 -33.46 5.14 -12.18
N ILE A 144 -32.26 4.80 -12.63
CA ILE A 144 -31.78 3.41 -12.70
C ILE A 144 -31.55 2.83 -11.30
N LEU A 145 -30.95 3.61 -10.41
CA LEU A 145 -30.64 3.17 -9.05
C LEU A 145 -31.88 3.10 -8.15
N VAL A 146 -32.81 4.03 -8.35
CA VAL A 146 -34.08 4.13 -7.58
C VAL A 146 -35.26 4.22 -8.54
N PRO A 147 -35.78 3.08 -9.03
CA PRO A 147 -36.96 3.07 -9.88
C PRO A 147 -38.22 3.57 -9.12
N GLY A 148 -39.06 4.38 -9.78
CA GLY A 148 -40.36 4.74 -9.22
C GLY A 148 -40.64 6.23 -9.00
N GLY A 149 -39.66 7.12 -9.23
CA GLY A 149 -39.90 8.58 -9.21
C GLY A 149 -40.27 9.14 -7.83
N SER A 150 -39.73 8.61 -6.77
CA SER A 150 -39.94 9.03 -5.37
C SER A 150 -38.99 10.16 -4.95
N ILE A 151 -39.22 10.78 -3.77
CA ILE A 151 -38.31 11.76 -3.15
C ILE A 151 -36.90 11.20 -3.00
N LEU A 152 -36.75 9.89 -2.83
CA LEU A 152 -35.48 9.19 -2.79
C LEU A 152 -34.72 9.32 -4.11
N THR A 153 -35.41 9.31 -5.26
CA THR A 153 -34.80 9.52 -6.58
C THR A 153 -34.24 10.93 -6.70
N ASP A 154 -34.99 11.95 -6.21
CA ASP A 154 -34.55 13.35 -6.23
C ASP A 154 -33.32 13.54 -5.34
N TYR A 155 -33.32 12.99 -4.13
CA TYR A 155 -32.18 13.01 -3.23
C TYR A 155 -30.94 12.32 -3.84
N THR A 156 -31.13 11.15 -4.43
CA THR A 156 -30.05 10.41 -5.09
C THR A 156 -29.47 11.19 -6.26
N ARG A 157 -30.32 11.80 -7.11
CA ARG A 157 -29.89 12.66 -8.22
C ARG A 157 -29.04 13.82 -7.74
N ASP A 158 -29.52 14.54 -6.74
CA ASP A 158 -28.88 15.76 -6.26
C ASP A 158 -27.54 15.46 -5.58
N TYR A 159 -27.47 14.38 -4.82
CA TYR A 159 -26.22 13.88 -4.24
C TYR A 159 -25.18 13.50 -5.30
N ILE A 160 -25.57 12.66 -6.27
CA ILE A 160 -24.70 12.21 -7.37
C ILE A 160 -24.19 13.39 -8.19
N ARG A 161 -25.03 14.37 -8.47
CA ARG A 161 -24.67 15.55 -9.25
C ARG A 161 -23.50 16.30 -8.62
N ILE A 162 -23.54 16.57 -7.33
CA ILE A 162 -22.47 17.28 -6.61
C ILE A 162 -21.20 16.42 -6.49
N SER A 163 -21.35 15.12 -6.22
CA SER A 163 -20.22 14.19 -6.17
C SER A 163 -19.48 14.13 -7.52
N MET A 164 -20.20 14.03 -8.63
CA MET A 164 -19.60 14.07 -9.97
C MET A 164 -18.94 15.41 -10.29
N LEU A 165 -19.51 16.54 -9.86
CA LEU A 165 -18.87 17.86 -10.01
C LEU A 165 -17.56 17.93 -9.24
N GLY A 166 -17.46 17.29 -8.08
CA GLY A 166 -16.26 17.20 -7.26
C GLY A 166 -15.21 16.19 -7.73
N ALA A 167 -15.50 15.39 -8.74
CA ALA A 167 -14.65 14.29 -9.21
C ALA A 167 -13.17 14.68 -9.44
N PRO A 168 -12.81 15.83 -10.05
CA PRO A 168 -11.41 16.22 -10.22
C PRO A 168 -10.69 16.39 -8.89
N VAL A 169 -11.36 17.00 -7.91
CA VAL A 169 -10.78 17.29 -6.59
C VAL A 169 -10.58 15.99 -5.80
N ILE A 170 -11.61 15.16 -5.74
CA ILE A 170 -11.56 13.87 -5.04
C ILE A 170 -10.51 12.95 -5.68
N GLY A 171 -10.53 12.83 -7.01
CA GLY A 171 -9.58 11.96 -7.73
C GLY A 171 -8.12 12.38 -7.54
N ILE A 172 -7.81 13.67 -7.67
CA ILE A 172 -6.45 14.18 -7.44
C ILE A 172 -6.05 13.99 -5.98
N GLY A 173 -6.95 14.25 -5.03
CA GLY A 173 -6.68 14.07 -3.61
C GLY A 173 -6.27 12.64 -3.28
N LEU A 174 -7.06 11.66 -3.72
CA LEU A 174 -6.80 10.22 -3.51
C LEU A 174 -5.52 9.76 -4.22
N MET A 175 -5.25 10.28 -5.43
CA MET A 175 -4.01 10.00 -6.13
C MET A 175 -2.79 10.53 -5.34
N MET A 176 -2.81 11.80 -4.95
CA MET A 176 -1.69 12.45 -4.26
C MET A 176 -1.35 11.81 -2.92
N VAL A 177 -2.34 11.32 -2.17
CA VAL A 177 -2.14 10.59 -0.90
C VAL A 177 -1.19 9.40 -1.09
N ASN A 178 -1.37 8.63 -2.16
CA ASN A 178 -0.51 7.48 -2.46
C ASN A 178 0.91 7.90 -2.88
N TYR A 179 1.03 8.94 -3.70
CA TYR A 179 2.32 9.47 -4.14
C TYR A 179 3.14 10.07 -2.98
N LEU A 180 2.50 10.73 -2.01
CA LEU A 180 3.17 11.22 -0.81
C LEU A 180 3.79 10.10 0.03
N GLY A 181 3.18 8.92 0.02
CA GLY A 181 3.75 7.73 0.68
C GLY A 181 5.11 7.34 0.10
N VAL A 182 5.26 7.36 -1.21
CA VAL A 182 6.52 7.06 -1.93
C VAL A 182 7.54 8.21 -1.78
N GLU A 183 7.07 9.45 -1.68
CA GLU A 183 7.87 10.66 -1.49
C GLU A 183 8.39 10.88 -0.07
N ASN A 184 8.31 9.89 0.80
CA ASN A 184 8.74 9.93 2.20
C ASN A 184 7.92 10.86 3.12
N HIS A 185 6.70 11.21 2.71
CA HIS A 185 5.78 12.08 3.46
C HIS A 185 4.48 11.38 3.86
N PRO A 186 4.52 10.15 4.46
CA PRO A 186 3.30 9.44 4.85
C PRO A 186 2.49 10.21 5.91
N GLU A 187 3.15 11.01 6.76
CA GLU A 187 2.50 11.89 7.71
C GLU A 187 1.65 12.96 7.01
N LEU A 188 2.14 13.54 5.92
CA LEU A 188 1.38 14.55 5.17
C LEU A 188 0.17 13.94 4.48
N ALA A 189 0.29 12.71 3.97
CA ALA A 189 -0.82 11.95 3.40
C ALA A 189 -1.92 11.68 4.43
N SER A 190 -1.55 11.25 5.65
CA SER A 190 -2.52 11.00 6.72
C SER A 190 -3.15 12.29 7.23
N ILE A 191 -2.38 13.36 7.42
CA ILE A 191 -2.91 14.68 7.83
C ILE A 191 -3.90 15.20 6.80
N TYR A 192 -3.62 15.04 5.50
CA TYR A 192 -4.52 15.44 4.43
C TYR A 192 -5.89 14.76 4.55
N LEU A 193 -5.93 13.43 4.72
CA LEU A 193 -7.19 12.71 4.84
C LEU A 193 -7.94 13.02 6.13
N VAL A 194 -7.24 13.12 7.26
CA VAL A 194 -7.85 13.51 8.54
C VAL A 194 -8.43 14.92 8.44
N LEU A 195 -7.68 15.86 7.87
CA LEU A 195 -8.13 17.24 7.71
C LEU A 195 -9.34 17.32 6.76
N ALA A 196 -9.33 16.58 5.64
CA ALA A 196 -10.46 16.51 4.72
C ALA A 196 -11.73 16.04 5.44
N ASN A 197 -11.64 15.00 6.27
CA ASN A 197 -12.78 14.49 7.04
C ASN A 197 -13.22 15.44 8.16
N VAL A 198 -12.29 16.08 8.86
CA VAL A 198 -12.65 17.07 9.88
C VAL A 198 -13.37 18.28 9.27
N ILE A 199 -12.87 18.78 8.14
CA ILE A 199 -13.53 19.89 7.42
C ILE A 199 -14.90 19.45 6.90
N ASN A 200 -15.00 18.27 6.31
CA ASN A 200 -16.26 17.67 5.86
C ASN A 200 -17.27 17.64 7.02
N LEU A 201 -16.89 17.04 8.18
CA LEU A 201 -17.74 16.96 9.37
C LEU A 201 -18.27 18.33 9.84
N VAL A 202 -17.38 19.33 9.89
CA VAL A 202 -17.76 20.69 10.29
C VAL A 202 -18.72 21.32 9.27
N LEU A 203 -18.43 21.13 7.97
CA LEU A 203 -19.28 21.67 6.90
C LEU A 203 -20.62 20.91 6.80
N ASP A 204 -20.67 19.61 7.04
CA ASP A 204 -21.91 18.85 7.15
C ASP A 204 -22.81 19.44 8.21
N TYR A 205 -22.30 19.63 9.43
CA TYR A 205 -23.07 20.24 10.49
C TYR A 205 -23.59 21.64 10.10
N ILE A 206 -22.75 22.48 9.48
CA ILE A 206 -23.13 23.82 9.05
C ILE A 206 -24.17 23.77 7.93
N PHE A 207 -23.95 22.99 6.87
CA PHE A 207 -24.81 22.97 5.71
C PHE A 207 -26.15 22.29 6.00
N LEU A 208 -26.15 21.17 6.72
CA LEU A 208 -27.36 20.45 7.02
C LEU A 208 -28.22 21.14 8.08
N ARG A 209 -27.61 21.90 9.02
CA ARG A 209 -28.35 22.56 10.11
C ARG A 209 -28.76 23.97 9.81
N PHE A 210 -27.92 24.77 9.13
CA PHE A 210 -28.08 26.21 9.01
C PHE A 210 -28.36 26.68 7.57
N THR A 211 -28.35 25.80 6.58
CA THR A 211 -28.63 26.19 5.19
C THR A 211 -29.77 25.35 4.59
N PRO A 212 -30.44 25.84 3.55
CA PRO A 212 -31.49 25.08 2.85
C PRO A 212 -30.95 24.05 1.85
N LEU A 213 -29.65 23.72 1.89
CA LEU A 213 -29.01 22.85 0.91
C LEU A 213 -29.45 21.38 1.01
N GLY A 214 -29.93 20.94 2.18
CA GLY A 214 -30.33 19.55 2.38
C GLY A 214 -29.23 18.56 1.99
N ILE A 215 -29.58 17.50 1.25
CA ILE A 215 -28.63 16.46 0.87
C ILE A 215 -27.50 16.93 -0.06
N THR A 216 -27.72 17.98 -0.84
CA THR A 216 -26.64 18.59 -1.65
C THR A 216 -25.54 19.18 -0.78
N GLY A 217 -25.90 19.63 0.44
CA GLY A 217 -24.93 20.09 1.45
C GLY A 217 -24.00 18.99 1.89
N ALA A 218 -24.47 17.77 2.11
CA ALA A 218 -23.64 16.63 2.50
C ALA A 218 -22.63 16.24 1.40
N SER A 219 -23.05 16.17 0.15
CA SER A 219 -22.10 15.91 -0.95
C SER A 219 -21.13 17.07 -1.16
N LEU A 220 -21.59 18.33 -0.99
CA LEU A 220 -20.75 19.52 -1.14
C LEU A 220 -19.69 19.62 -0.03
N SER A 221 -20.03 19.28 1.22
CA SER A 221 -19.07 19.28 2.32
C SER A 221 -17.93 18.29 2.10
N THR A 222 -18.22 17.11 1.55
CA THR A 222 -17.19 16.13 1.15
C THR A 222 -16.25 16.73 0.11
N VAL A 223 -16.78 17.31 -0.98
CA VAL A 223 -15.96 17.93 -2.04
C VAL A 223 -15.11 19.08 -1.48
N LEU A 224 -15.70 19.95 -0.66
CA LEU A 224 -14.98 21.07 -0.04
C LEU A 224 -13.95 20.59 0.98
N GLY A 225 -14.23 19.53 1.73
CA GLY A 225 -13.26 18.89 2.63
C GLY A 225 -11.99 18.49 1.89
N PHE A 226 -12.11 17.77 0.78
CA PHE A 226 -10.99 17.41 -0.09
C PHE A 226 -10.32 18.64 -0.70
N LEU A 227 -11.09 19.64 -1.15
CA LEU A 227 -10.56 20.86 -1.76
C LEU A 227 -9.72 21.68 -0.78
N PHE A 228 -10.24 21.94 0.42
CA PHE A 228 -9.50 22.71 1.42
C PHE A 228 -8.27 21.96 1.94
N ALA A 229 -8.37 20.65 2.15
CA ALA A 229 -7.21 19.85 2.52
C ALA A 229 -6.13 19.85 1.42
N MET A 230 -6.52 20.02 0.13
CA MET A 230 -5.58 20.08 -0.99
C MET A 230 -4.56 21.23 -0.89
N PHE A 231 -4.85 22.30 -0.11
CA PHE A 231 -3.85 23.33 0.16
C PHE A 231 -2.57 22.78 0.82
N LEU A 232 -2.65 21.66 1.53
CA LEU A 232 -1.47 20.99 2.08
C LEU A 232 -0.48 20.53 0.99
N PHE A 233 -0.98 20.18 -0.21
CA PHE A 233 -0.11 19.79 -1.31
C PHE A 233 0.74 20.95 -1.84
N LEU A 234 0.32 22.21 -1.63
CA LEU A 234 1.13 23.38 -1.99
C LEU A 234 2.45 23.43 -1.21
N PHE A 235 2.44 22.96 0.06
CA PHE A 235 3.66 22.85 0.85
C PHE A 235 4.59 21.78 0.27
N TYR A 236 4.04 20.63 -0.14
CA TYR A 236 4.80 19.60 -0.83
C TYR A 236 5.38 20.11 -2.16
N VAL A 237 4.57 20.75 -3.01
CA VAL A 237 4.99 21.24 -4.33
C VAL A 237 6.08 22.31 -4.24
N ARG A 238 6.09 23.10 -3.16
CA ARG A 238 7.13 24.12 -2.90
C ARG A 238 8.41 23.57 -2.27
N SER A 239 8.41 22.33 -1.82
CA SER A 239 9.57 21.70 -1.20
C SER A 239 10.63 21.35 -2.24
N ASP A 240 11.87 21.80 -2.05
CA ASP A 240 13.01 21.43 -2.90
C ASP A 240 13.50 19.99 -2.64
N LYS A 241 13.00 19.35 -1.57
CA LYS A 241 13.42 18.01 -1.12
C LYS A 241 12.67 16.87 -1.81
N ARG A 242 11.73 17.16 -2.70
CA ARG A 242 10.94 16.18 -3.43
C ARG A 242 11.76 15.49 -4.54
N ASN A 243 11.44 14.23 -4.81
CA ASN A 243 12.01 13.49 -5.94
C ASN A 243 11.19 13.68 -7.22
N LEU A 244 9.87 13.88 -7.09
CA LEU A 244 8.95 14.02 -8.22
C LEU A 244 8.70 15.48 -8.57
N HIS A 245 8.81 15.78 -9.84
CA HIS A 245 8.59 17.11 -10.38
C HIS A 245 7.55 17.09 -11.49
N PHE A 246 6.76 18.16 -11.62
CA PHE A 246 5.92 18.34 -12.79
C PHE A 246 6.78 18.64 -14.00
N VAL A 247 6.65 17.83 -15.05
CA VAL A 247 7.39 17.96 -16.30
C VAL A 247 6.45 18.14 -17.48
N ARG A 248 6.92 18.83 -18.52
CA ARG A 248 6.16 18.97 -19.76
C ARG A 248 6.12 17.65 -20.49
N LEU A 249 4.91 17.17 -20.78
CA LEU A 249 4.66 15.92 -21.47
C LEU A 249 4.49 16.14 -22.96
N LYS A 250 5.05 15.22 -23.76
CA LYS A 250 4.75 15.06 -25.18
C LYS A 250 3.73 13.93 -25.33
N VAL A 251 2.97 13.92 -26.42
CA VAL A 251 1.96 12.88 -26.68
C VAL A 251 2.52 11.46 -26.54
N LYS A 252 3.74 11.22 -26.99
CA LYS A 252 4.42 9.92 -26.86
C LYS A 252 4.77 9.53 -25.42
N ASP A 253 4.87 10.49 -24.50
CA ASP A 253 5.20 10.21 -23.10
C ASP A 253 4.01 9.58 -22.37
N PHE A 254 2.77 9.71 -22.91
CA PHE A 254 1.58 9.08 -22.31
C PHE A 254 1.58 7.55 -22.35
N VAL A 255 2.43 6.94 -23.18
CA VAL A 255 2.60 5.47 -23.18
C VAL A 255 3.03 4.93 -21.80
N ILE A 256 3.74 5.75 -21.00
CA ILE A 256 4.19 5.39 -19.66
C ILE A 256 3.02 5.12 -18.68
N ILE A 257 1.83 5.70 -18.93
CA ILE A 257 0.63 5.47 -18.11
C ILE A 257 0.24 3.98 -18.07
N LYS A 258 0.59 3.23 -19.12
CA LYS A 258 0.37 1.79 -19.16
C LYS A 258 0.96 1.09 -17.93
N GLU A 259 2.11 1.55 -17.43
CA GLU A 259 2.74 0.97 -16.24
C GLU A 259 1.87 1.19 -14.99
N ALA A 260 1.35 2.41 -14.80
CA ALA A 260 0.45 2.70 -13.69
C ALA A 260 -0.87 1.90 -13.78
N ILE A 261 -1.45 1.79 -14.98
CA ILE A 261 -2.69 1.03 -15.19
C ILE A 261 -2.45 -0.45 -14.90
N VAL A 262 -1.38 -1.04 -15.47
CA VAL A 262 -1.06 -2.46 -15.26
C VAL A 262 -0.82 -2.78 -13.79
N THR A 263 -0.08 -1.92 -13.10
CA THR A 263 0.17 -2.08 -11.65
C THR A 263 -1.09 -1.82 -10.82
N GLY A 264 -2.02 -0.99 -11.31
CA GLY A 264 -3.32 -0.70 -10.68
C GLY A 264 -4.44 -1.72 -10.99
N ILE A 265 -4.21 -2.70 -11.89
CA ILE A 265 -5.22 -3.74 -12.22
C ILE A 265 -5.78 -4.46 -10.99
N PRO A 266 -4.99 -4.87 -9.98
CA PRO A 266 -5.53 -5.51 -8.80
C PRO A 266 -6.59 -4.66 -8.08
N MET A 267 -6.41 -3.35 -8.03
CA MET A 267 -7.39 -2.43 -7.45
C MET A 267 -8.68 -2.37 -8.28
N LEU A 268 -8.59 -2.37 -9.62
CA LEU A 268 -9.77 -2.45 -10.49
C LEU A 268 -10.52 -3.75 -10.28
N VAL A 269 -9.80 -4.87 -10.18
CA VAL A 269 -10.39 -6.19 -9.89
C VAL A 269 -11.06 -6.18 -8.51
N PHE A 270 -10.41 -5.60 -7.50
CA PHE A 270 -10.99 -5.45 -6.16
C PHE A 270 -12.32 -4.69 -6.19
N MET A 271 -12.38 -3.53 -6.83
CA MET A 271 -13.61 -2.72 -6.90
C MET A 271 -14.73 -3.44 -7.63
N ALA A 272 -14.44 -4.06 -8.78
CA ALA A 272 -15.42 -4.82 -9.55
C ALA A 272 -15.96 -6.04 -8.78
N THR A 273 -15.05 -6.78 -8.13
CA THR A 273 -15.43 -7.99 -7.38
C THR A 273 -16.12 -7.67 -6.06
N SER A 274 -15.82 -6.53 -5.42
CA SER A 274 -16.53 -6.06 -4.23
C SER A 274 -18.01 -5.79 -4.51
N PHE A 275 -18.32 -5.24 -5.69
CA PHE A 275 -19.71 -5.08 -6.13
C PHE A 275 -20.42 -6.43 -6.30
N VAL A 276 -19.77 -7.39 -6.97
CA VAL A 276 -20.29 -8.76 -7.14
C VAL A 276 -20.48 -9.45 -5.78
N LYS A 277 -19.52 -9.28 -4.86
CA LYS A 277 -19.58 -9.77 -3.48
C LYS A 277 -20.83 -9.25 -2.77
N ALA A 278 -21.04 -7.94 -2.77
CA ALA A 278 -22.14 -7.31 -2.06
C ALA A 278 -23.51 -7.80 -2.58
N LEU A 279 -23.73 -7.77 -3.92
CA LEU A 279 -24.96 -8.26 -4.53
C LEU A 279 -25.18 -9.77 -4.30
N GLY A 280 -24.12 -10.57 -4.49
CA GLY A 280 -24.21 -12.02 -4.37
C GLY A 280 -24.50 -12.47 -2.95
N LEU A 281 -23.80 -11.91 -1.94
CA LEU A 281 -24.04 -12.23 -0.53
C LEU A 281 -25.45 -11.83 -0.10
N ASN A 282 -25.87 -10.60 -0.41
CA ASN A 282 -27.21 -10.14 -0.08
C ASN A 282 -28.27 -11.09 -0.67
N THR A 283 -28.13 -11.46 -1.94
CA THR A 283 -29.07 -12.38 -2.62
C THR A 283 -29.06 -13.77 -1.97
N ILE A 284 -27.90 -14.33 -1.69
CA ILE A 284 -27.76 -15.67 -1.09
C ILE A 284 -28.37 -15.69 0.33
N ILE A 285 -27.99 -14.72 1.17
CA ILE A 285 -28.42 -14.68 2.58
C ILE A 285 -29.93 -14.43 2.66
N MET A 286 -30.46 -13.44 1.92
CA MET A 286 -31.90 -13.15 1.90
C MET A 286 -32.74 -14.33 1.42
N ASN A 287 -32.32 -15.02 0.35
CA ASN A 287 -33.07 -16.15 -0.17
C ASN A 287 -32.95 -17.42 0.68
N GLN A 288 -31.85 -17.60 1.41
CA GLN A 288 -31.62 -18.82 2.18
C GLN A 288 -32.07 -18.70 3.65
N ILE A 289 -31.89 -17.54 4.27
CA ILE A 289 -32.15 -17.35 5.71
C ILE A 289 -33.19 -16.25 5.94
N GLY A 290 -33.14 -15.15 5.16
CA GLY A 290 -34.02 -14.00 5.32
C GLY A 290 -33.38 -12.85 6.12
N GLU A 291 -34.22 -11.98 6.69
CA GLU A 291 -33.81 -10.75 7.38
C GLU A 291 -32.92 -11.02 8.59
N GLU A 292 -33.18 -12.10 9.35
CA GLU A 292 -32.36 -12.48 10.50
C GLU A 292 -30.90 -12.80 10.09
N GLY A 293 -30.74 -13.53 8.98
CA GLY A 293 -29.41 -13.81 8.42
C GLY A 293 -28.68 -12.55 7.99
N MET A 294 -29.40 -11.58 7.41
CA MET A 294 -28.80 -10.29 7.04
C MET A 294 -28.38 -9.48 8.26
N ALA A 295 -29.16 -9.47 9.34
CA ALA A 295 -28.79 -8.79 10.57
C ALA A 295 -27.51 -9.38 11.17
N VAL A 296 -27.39 -10.70 11.22
CA VAL A 296 -26.17 -11.37 11.69
C VAL A 296 -24.97 -11.08 10.78
N PHE A 297 -25.16 -11.16 9.46
CA PHE A 297 -24.11 -10.84 8.50
C PHE A 297 -23.60 -9.41 8.67
N THR A 298 -24.51 -8.44 8.83
CA THR A 298 -24.16 -7.03 9.02
C THR A 298 -23.26 -6.84 10.25
N VAL A 299 -23.52 -7.51 11.37
CA VAL A 299 -22.66 -7.44 12.56
C VAL A 299 -21.27 -8.02 12.27
N CYS A 300 -21.21 -9.15 11.59
CA CYS A 300 -19.95 -9.79 11.21
C CYS A 300 -19.13 -8.92 10.25
N ASP A 301 -19.77 -8.32 9.24
CA ASP A 301 -19.12 -7.47 8.24
C ASP A 301 -18.59 -6.17 8.87
N ASN A 302 -19.32 -5.56 9.81
CA ASN A 302 -18.84 -4.40 10.56
C ASN A 302 -17.62 -4.73 11.43
N VAL A 303 -17.56 -5.91 12.03
CA VAL A 303 -16.36 -6.35 12.76
C VAL A 303 -15.18 -6.57 11.82
N LEU A 304 -15.42 -7.13 10.63
CA LEU A 304 -14.38 -7.26 9.59
C LEU A 304 -13.89 -5.88 9.13
N LEU A 305 -14.78 -4.91 8.97
CA LEU A 305 -14.44 -3.53 8.63
C LEU A 305 -13.49 -2.91 9.66
N ILE A 306 -13.75 -3.10 10.95
CA ILE A 306 -12.85 -2.63 12.03
C ILE A 306 -11.47 -3.29 11.93
N VAL A 307 -11.41 -4.59 11.67
CA VAL A 307 -10.15 -5.30 11.42
C VAL A 307 -9.42 -4.68 10.22
N GLU A 308 -10.14 -4.41 9.14
CA GLU A 308 -9.59 -3.80 7.93
C GLU A 308 -9.04 -2.39 8.18
N MET A 309 -9.76 -1.57 8.92
CA MET A 309 -9.32 -0.23 9.30
C MET A 309 -7.97 -0.23 10.05
N LEU A 310 -7.82 -1.14 11.00
CA LEU A 310 -6.63 -1.19 11.85
C LEU A 310 -5.44 -1.89 11.18
N THR A 311 -5.68 -3.03 10.53
CA THR A 311 -4.61 -3.84 9.92
C THR A 311 -4.26 -3.39 8.50
N GLY A 312 -5.25 -2.91 7.75
CA GLY A 312 -5.09 -2.40 6.40
C GLY A 312 -4.14 -1.21 6.32
N GLY A 313 -4.19 -0.31 7.32
CA GLY A 313 -3.24 0.80 7.42
C GLY A 313 -1.79 0.37 7.60
N ILE A 314 -1.54 -0.74 8.31
CA ILE A 314 -0.19 -1.30 8.48
C ILE A 314 0.27 -2.00 7.19
N ILE A 315 -0.59 -2.83 6.60
CA ILE A 315 -0.29 -3.55 5.35
C ILE A 315 -0.11 -2.57 4.18
N GLY A 316 -0.90 -1.49 4.14
CA GLY A 316 -0.82 -0.43 3.13
C GLY A 316 0.52 0.32 3.06
N VAL A 317 1.39 0.14 4.06
CA VAL A 317 2.79 0.61 4.00
C VAL A 317 3.62 -0.19 2.99
N ILE A 318 3.26 -1.47 2.76
CA ILE A 318 4.06 -2.37 1.92
C ILE A 318 4.20 -1.84 0.49
N PRO A 319 3.13 -1.48 -0.25
CA PRO A 319 3.25 -0.98 -1.61
C PRO A 319 4.18 0.22 -1.76
N ASN A 320 4.09 1.16 -0.85
CA ASN A 320 4.88 2.40 -0.90
C ASN A 320 6.39 2.17 -0.70
N VAL A 321 6.76 1.25 0.19
CA VAL A 321 8.15 1.01 0.56
C VAL A 321 8.76 -0.14 -0.24
N ALA A 322 8.01 -1.24 -0.46
CA ALA A 322 8.52 -2.40 -1.16
C ALA A 322 8.78 -2.11 -2.63
N GLY A 323 8.01 -1.23 -3.28
CA GLY A 323 8.27 -0.78 -4.64
C GLY A 323 9.67 -0.17 -4.79
N ILE A 324 10.06 0.72 -3.88
CA ILE A 324 11.40 1.32 -3.87
C ILE A 324 12.48 0.25 -3.67
N LEU A 325 12.31 -0.60 -2.63
CA LEU A 325 13.28 -1.66 -2.32
C LEU A 325 13.41 -2.68 -3.47
N PHE A 326 12.29 -2.97 -4.16
CA PHE A 326 12.28 -3.85 -5.33
C PHE A 326 13.03 -3.25 -6.50
N GLY A 327 12.80 -1.96 -6.80
CA GLY A 327 13.55 -1.22 -7.81
C GLY A 327 15.07 -1.20 -7.53
N GLU A 328 15.45 -1.13 -6.25
CA GLU A 328 16.84 -1.19 -5.79
C GLU A 328 17.42 -2.61 -5.73
N LYS A 329 16.64 -3.65 -6.02
CA LYS A 329 16.99 -5.07 -5.86
C LYS A 329 17.37 -5.45 -4.41
N ASP A 330 16.82 -4.73 -3.41
CA ASP A 330 17.04 -4.99 -1.99
C ASP A 330 16.04 -6.01 -1.43
N TYR A 331 16.16 -7.26 -1.82
CA TYR A 331 15.27 -8.34 -1.40
C TYR A 331 15.33 -8.62 0.11
N VAL A 332 16.49 -8.39 0.74
CA VAL A 332 16.63 -8.50 2.19
C VAL A 332 15.81 -7.42 2.89
N GLY A 333 15.87 -6.18 2.38
CA GLY A 333 15.05 -5.08 2.87
C GLY A 333 13.54 -5.35 2.74
N ILE A 334 13.11 -5.91 1.62
CA ILE A 334 11.71 -6.33 1.42
C ILE A 334 11.31 -7.39 2.46
N HIS A 335 12.15 -8.40 2.70
CA HIS A 335 11.86 -9.43 3.71
C HIS A 335 11.72 -8.83 5.12
N VAL A 336 12.60 -7.91 5.49
CA VAL A 336 12.54 -7.19 6.77
C VAL A 336 11.26 -6.37 6.89
N LEU A 337 10.89 -5.64 5.84
CA LEU A 337 9.64 -4.88 5.76
C LEU A 337 8.44 -5.81 5.98
N CYS A 338 8.31 -6.87 5.17
CA CYS A 338 7.20 -7.80 5.23
C CYS A 338 7.07 -8.47 6.60
N LYS A 339 8.19 -8.97 7.16
CA LYS A 339 8.20 -9.58 8.50
C LYS A 339 7.75 -8.60 9.57
N LYS A 340 8.16 -7.34 9.46
CA LYS A 340 7.79 -6.30 10.42
C LYS A 340 6.30 -5.94 10.31
N MET A 341 5.82 -5.67 9.10
CA MET A 341 4.41 -5.32 8.88
C MET A 341 3.48 -6.44 9.31
N LEU A 342 3.78 -7.70 8.94
CA LEU A 342 3.03 -8.87 9.40
C LEU A 342 3.03 -8.99 10.94
N LYS A 343 4.19 -8.82 11.59
CA LYS A 343 4.26 -8.89 13.05
C LYS A 343 3.32 -7.89 13.73
N TYR A 344 3.33 -6.63 13.28
CA TYR A 344 2.47 -5.60 13.87
C TYR A 344 1.00 -5.81 13.52
N SER A 345 0.69 -6.22 12.28
CA SER A 345 -0.68 -6.53 11.87
C SER A 345 -1.26 -7.69 12.68
N TYR A 346 -0.51 -8.79 12.86
CA TYR A 346 -0.97 -9.91 13.70
C TYR A 346 -1.06 -9.56 15.18
N LEU A 347 -0.22 -8.65 15.68
CA LEU A 347 -0.34 -8.17 17.07
C LEU A 347 -1.63 -7.35 17.26
N VAL A 348 -1.94 -6.45 16.34
CA VAL A 348 -3.20 -5.69 16.35
C VAL A 348 -4.39 -6.63 16.18
N LEU A 349 -4.29 -7.57 15.25
CA LEU A 349 -5.32 -8.58 15.02
C LEU A 349 -5.60 -9.42 16.28
N ALA A 350 -4.55 -9.84 16.99
CA ALA A 350 -4.69 -10.59 18.25
C ALA A 350 -5.43 -9.77 19.33
N MET A 351 -5.15 -8.46 19.43
CA MET A 351 -5.88 -7.58 20.35
C MET A 351 -7.37 -7.49 19.97
N VAL A 352 -7.67 -7.28 18.68
CA VAL A 352 -9.06 -7.24 18.20
C VAL A 352 -9.75 -8.59 18.40
N PHE A 353 -9.08 -9.69 18.10
CA PHE A 353 -9.59 -11.04 18.30
C PHE A 353 -9.98 -11.30 19.76
N ILE A 354 -9.09 -10.99 20.71
CA ILE A 354 -9.35 -11.13 22.15
C ILE A 354 -10.51 -10.22 22.57
N PHE A 355 -10.53 -8.97 22.10
CA PHE A 355 -11.60 -8.01 22.40
C PHE A 355 -12.95 -8.53 21.91
N VAL A 356 -13.06 -8.95 20.66
CA VAL A 356 -14.31 -9.47 20.09
C VAL A 356 -14.76 -10.75 20.82
N MET A 357 -13.86 -11.69 21.11
CA MET A 357 -14.20 -12.92 21.83
C MET A 357 -14.68 -12.65 23.26
N THR A 358 -14.12 -11.65 23.93
CA THR A 358 -14.49 -11.30 25.31
C THR A 358 -15.79 -10.52 25.37
N PHE A 359 -15.97 -9.55 24.47
CA PHE A 359 -17.08 -8.60 24.47
C PHE A 359 -18.15 -8.89 23.39
N THR A 360 -18.23 -10.13 22.90
CA THR A 360 -19.16 -10.51 21.81
C THR A 360 -20.61 -10.12 22.14
N GLY A 361 -21.07 -10.38 23.35
CA GLY A 361 -22.44 -10.06 23.76
C GLY A 361 -22.72 -8.56 23.78
N GLN A 362 -21.77 -7.74 24.27
CA GLN A 362 -21.88 -6.28 24.28
C GLN A 362 -21.86 -5.71 22.86
N ILE A 363 -21.05 -6.29 21.97
CA ILE A 363 -21.02 -5.92 20.56
C ILE A 363 -22.39 -6.17 19.91
N THR A 364 -22.98 -7.35 20.10
CA THR A 364 -24.30 -7.64 19.50
C THR A 364 -25.41 -6.73 20.04
N ILE A 365 -25.39 -6.39 21.33
CA ILE A 365 -26.32 -5.40 21.93
C ILE A 365 -26.15 -4.03 21.29
N LEU A 366 -24.92 -3.59 21.04
CA LEU A 366 -24.63 -2.31 20.37
C LEU A 366 -25.26 -2.23 18.96
N PHE A 367 -25.36 -3.38 18.28
CA PHE A 367 -26.00 -3.50 16.96
C PHE A 367 -27.51 -3.82 17.04
N GLY A 368 -28.15 -3.57 18.19
CA GLY A 368 -29.60 -3.63 18.35
C GLY A 368 -30.18 -4.99 18.72
N SER A 369 -29.33 -5.93 19.16
CA SER A 369 -29.82 -7.19 19.69
C SER A 369 -30.48 -6.98 21.06
N ASP A 370 -31.71 -7.46 21.22
CA ASP A 370 -32.46 -7.44 22.49
C ASP A 370 -32.11 -8.58 23.46
N GLY A 371 -31.10 -9.40 23.12
CA GLY A 371 -30.68 -10.54 23.93
C GLY A 371 -31.55 -11.80 23.79
N GLY A 372 -32.52 -11.79 22.87
CA GLY A 372 -33.38 -12.94 22.56
C GLY A 372 -32.65 -14.05 21.78
N GLU A 373 -33.41 -14.90 21.12
CA GLU A 373 -32.89 -16.04 20.35
C GLU A 373 -31.94 -15.57 19.23
N LEU A 374 -32.32 -14.51 18.49
CA LEU A 374 -31.48 -13.89 17.46
C LEU A 374 -30.18 -13.34 18.03
N GLY A 375 -30.21 -12.71 19.21
CA GLY A 375 -29.00 -12.23 19.89
C GLY A 375 -28.03 -13.35 20.24
N THR A 376 -28.55 -14.48 20.70
CA THR A 376 -27.74 -15.68 20.99
C THR A 376 -27.08 -16.23 19.71
N GLN A 377 -27.83 -16.26 18.62
CA GLN A 377 -27.33 -16.69 17.30
C GLN A 377 -26.26 -15.71 16.77
N MET A 378 -26.46 -14.40 16.91
CA MET A 378 -25.45 -13.39 16.58
C MET A 378 -24.13 -13.59 17.35
N VAL A 379 -24.22 -13.87 18.66
CA VAL A 379 -23.03 -14.14 19.48
C VAL A 379 -22.29 -15.38 18.99
N HIS A 380 -23.00 -16.47 18.69
CA HIS A 380 -22.38 -17.70 18.18
C HIS A 380 -21.75 -17.48 16.80
N ALA A 381 -22.49 -16.87 15.88
CA ALA A 381 -21.98 -16.59 14.53
C ALA A 381 -20.75 -15.69 14.55
N LEU A 382 -20.75 -14.62 15.36
CA LEU A 382 -19.60 -13.71 15.46
C LEU A 382 -18.37 -14.37 16.08
N ARG A 383 -18.55 -15.25 17.09
CA ARG A 383 -17.45 -16.04 17.66
C ARG A 383 -16.82 -17.01 16.66
N ILE A 384 -17.62 -17.59 15.76
CA ILE A 384 -17.09 -18.41 14.67
C ILE A 384 -16.44 -17.52 13.61
N PHE A 385 -17.12 -16.44 13.23
CA PHE A 385 -16.68 -15.53 12.16
C PHE A 385 -15.30 -14.95 12.41
N ILE A 386 -14.98 -14.56 13.65
CA ILE A 386 -13.70 -13.91 13.96
C ILE A 386 -12.47 -14.77 13.57
N PHE A 387 -12.61 -16.08 13.42
CA PHE A 387 -11.52 -16.93 12.96
C PHE A 387 -11.15 -16.70 11.48
N CYS A 388 -12.07 -16.14 10.65
CA CYS A 388 -11.75 -15.82 9.26
C CYS A 388 -10.69 -14.72 9.13
N VAL A 389 -10.56 -13.81 10.11
CA VAL A 389 -9.67 -12.66 10.03
C VAL A 389 -8.18 -13.03 9.99
N VAL A 390 -7.81 -14.22 10.48
CA VAL A 390 -6.41 -14.68 10.47
C VAL A 390 -5.92 -14.99 9.05
N PRO A 391 -6.57 -15.89 8.27
CA PRO A 391 -6.21 -16.12 6.88
C PRO A 391 -6.54 -14.91 5.97
N TYR A 392 -7.59 -14.12 6.28
CA TYR A 392 -7.90 -12.88 5.60
C TYR A 392 -6.72 -11.91 5.61
N LEU A 393 -6.12 -11.65 6.78
CA LEU A 393 -4.95 -10.79 6.91
C LEU A 393 -3.78 -11.28 6.03
N TRP A 394 -3.60 -12.60 5.96
CA TRP A 394 -2.58 -13.21 5.11
C TRP A 394 -2.86 -12.95 3.62
N ASN A 395 -4.11 -13.11 3.17
CA ASN A 395 -4.50 -12.87 1.78
C ASN A 395 -4.27 -11.39 1.41
N LYS A 396 -4.66 -10.43 2.26
CA LYS A 396 -4.41 -9.00 2.06
C LYS A 396 -2.91 -8.68 2.00
N PHE A 397 -2.11 -9.30 2.86
CA PHE A 397 -0.66 -9.17 2.80
C PHE A 397 -0.09 -9.67 1.46
N ILE A 398 -0.53 -10.81 0.98
CA ILE A 398 -0.08 -11.40 -0.29
C ILE A 398 -0.43 -10.47 -1.47
N VAL A 399 -1.63 -9.91 -1.51
CA VAL A 399 -2.04 -8.95 -2.54
C VAL A 399 -1.08 -7.76 -2.55
N SER A 400 -0.93 -7.06 -1.41
CA SER A 400 -0.07 -5.88 -1.29
C SER A 400 1.39 -6.17 -1.63
N TYR A 401 1.89 -7.35 -1.26
CA TYR A 401 3.25 -7.78 -1.58
C TYR A 401 3.45 -7.99 -3.08
N TYR A 402 2.58 -8.76 -3.74
CA TYR A 402 2.73 -9.06 -5.16
C TYR A 402 2.44 -7.86 -6.08
N GLU A 403 1.58 -6.92 -5.65
CA GLU A 403 1.45 -5.62 -6.31
C GLU A 403 2.78 -4.86 -6.31
N SER A 404 3.46 -4.82 -5.16
CA SER A 404 4.69 -4.06 -4.96
C SER A 404 5.87 -4.55 -5.82
N ILE A 405 5.89 -5.82 -6.18
CA ILE A 405 6.94 -6.45 -7.00
C ILE A 405 6.52 -6.67 -8.46
N GLU A 406 5.51 -5.95 -8.93
CA GLU A 406 4.99 -5.98 -10.31
C GLU A 406 4.37 -7.34 -10.72
N GLU A 407 4.10 -8.25 -9.77
CA GLU A 407 3.43 -9.52 -10.02
C GLU A 407 1.90 -9.41 -9.92
N THR A 408 1.35 -8.43 -10.63
CA THR A 408 -0.07 -8.05 -10.60
C THR A 408 -1.04 -9.19 -10.93
N THR A 409 -0.58 -10.18 -11.71
CA THR A 409 -1.38 -11.37 -12.04
C THR A 409 -1.73 -12.18 -10.79
N ILE A 410 -0.76 -12.37 -9.87
CA ILE A 410 -1.01 -13.12 -8.63
C ILE A 410 -1.92 -12.29 -7.71
N ALA A 411 -1.65 -11.01 -7.56
CA ALA A 411 -2.47 -10.11 -6.76
C ALA A 411 -3.94 -10.09 -7.24
N SER A 412 -4.17 -9.90 -8.55
CA SER A 412 -5.51 -9.91 -9.14
C SER A 412 -6.20 -11.28 -9.02
N PHE A 413 -5.46 -12.39 -9.16
CA PHE A 413 -6.01 -13.74 -8.99
C PHE A 413 -6.51 -13.95 -7.56
N VAL A 414 -5.72 -13.55 -6.55
CA VAL A 414 -6.11 -13.66 -5.13
C VAL A 414 -7.37 -12.87 -4.86
N THR A 415 -7.41 -11.59 -5.29
CA THR A 415 -8.54 -10.69 -5.09
C THR A 415 -9.82 -11.22 -5.78
N PHE A 416 -9.70 -11.70 -7.02
CA PHE A 416 -10.83 -12.26 -7.77
C PHE A 416 -11.36 -13.54 -7.13
N LEU A 417 -10.46 -14.42 -6.71
CA LEU A 417 -10.81 -15.68 -6.06
C LEU A 417 -11.51 -15.43 -4.72
N GLU A 418 -10.95 -14.57 -3.88
CA GLU A 418 -11.47 -14.22 -2.56
C GLU A 418 -12.88 -13.62 -2.64
N ASN A 419 -13.07 -12.57 -3.44
CA ASN A 419 -14.31 -11.80 -3.43
C ASN A 419 -15.44 -12.37 -4.30
N ALA A 420 -15.13 -13.14 -5.35
CA ALA A 420 -16.15 -13.61 -6.29
C ALA A 420 -16.25 -15.12 -6.38
N VAL A 421 -15.14 -15.81 -6.66
CA VAL A 421 -15.18 -17.24 -7.04
C VAL A 421 -15.32 -18.16 -5.84
N ALA A 422 -14.61 -17.90 -4.75
CA ALA A 422 -14.66 -18.75 -3.55
C ALA A 422 -15.77 -18.35 -2.60
N LEU A 423 -15.98 -17.05 -2.37
CA LEU A 423 -16.88 -16.55 -1.34
C LEU A 423 -18.34 -16.95 -1.54
N LEU A 424 -18.89 -16.70 -2.72
CA LEU A 424 -20.32 -16.95 -2.98
C LEU A 424 -20.66 -18.44 -2.88
N PRO A 425 -19.94 -19.39 -3.55
CA PRO A 425 -20.21 -20.80 -3.40
C PRO A 425 -19.93 -21.33 -1.97
N ALA A 426 -18.86 -20.84 -1.31
CA ALA A 426 -18.54 -21.28 0.05
C ALA A 426 -19.61 -20.83 1.05
N THR A 427 -20.10 -19.59 0.94
CA THR A 427 -21.21 -19.10 1.79
C THR A 427 -22.50 -19.85 1.52
N PHE A 428 -22.84 -20.07 0.24
CA PHE A 428 -24.03 -20.86 -0.12
C PHE A 428 -23.97 -22.28 0.45
N THR A 429 -22.85 -22.98 0.25
CA THR A 429 -22.66 -24.35 0.76
C THR A 429 -22.57 -24.40 2.28
N GLY A 430 -21.94 -23.40 2.91
CA GLY A 430 -21.89 -23.26 4.36
C GLY A 430 -23.29 -23.14 4.97
N ILE A 431 -24.13 -22.25 4.45
CA ILE A 431 -25.54 -22.08 4.87
C ILE A 431 -26.32 -23.40 4.65
N TYR A 432 -26.17 -24.02 3.48
CA TYR A 432 -26.88 -25.26 3.15
C TYR A 432 -26.51 -26.41 4.09
N ILE A 433 -25.23 -26.58 4.43
CA ILE A 433 -24.75 -27.62 5.34
C ILE A 433 -25.26 -27.34 6.76
N TRP A 434 -25.09 -26.10 7.24
CA TRP A 434 -25.48 -25.72 8.61
C TRP A 434 -27.00 -25.80 8.81
N LYS A 435 -27.78 -25.46 7.80
CA LYS A 435 -29.24 -25.60 7.81
C LYS A 435 -29.71 -27.04 8.04
N LYS A 436 -28.90 -28.04 7.66
CA LYS A 436 -29.14 -29.44 7.97
C LYS A 436 -28.78 -29.83 9.43
N VAL A 437 -27.93 -29.02 10.08
CA VAL A 437 -27.45 -29.27 11.45
C VAL A 437 -28.34 -28.59 12.49
N ASP A 438 -28.61 -27.29 12.30
CA ASP A 438 -29.32 -26.43 13.26
C ASP A 438 -30.72 -25.97 12.78
N GLY A 439 -31.11 -26.31 11.56
CA GLY A 439 -32.39 -25.91 10.95
C GLY A 439 -32.41 -24.47 10.41
N ILE A 440 -31.49 -23.61 10.81
CA ILE A 440 -31.51 -22.16 10.51
C ILE A 440 -30.41 -21.77 9.50
N GLY A 441 -29.17 -22.26 9.69
CA GLY A 441 -28.06 -22.04 8.77
C GLY A 441 -27.26 -20.76 9.00
N ILE A 442 -27.53 -19.98 10.03
CA ILE A 442 -26.88 -18.69 10.30
C ILE A 442 -25.35 -18.84 10.48
N ASN A 443 -24.93 -19.85 11.28
CA ASN A 443 -23.51 -20.12 11.48
C ASN A 443 -22.78 -20.52 10.19
N GLY A 444 -23.53 -20.96 9.17
CA GLY A 444 -23.01 -21.29 7.85
C GLY A 444 -22.45 -20.08 7.11
N ILE A 445 -22.91 -18.86 7.40
CA ILE A 445 -22.33 -17.61 6.87
C ILE A 445 -20.87 -17.51 7.34
N ALA A 446 -20.65 -17.60 8.65
CA ALA A 446 -19.33 -17.54 9.25
C ALA A 446 -18.39 -18.65 8.73
N ALA A 447 -18.91 -19.88 8.64
CA ALA A 447 -18.16 -21.02 8.10
C ALA A 447 -17.78 -20.80 6.62
N GLY A 448 -18.68 -20.22 5.81
CA GLY A 448 -18.42 -19.87 4.42
C GLY A 448 -17.28 -18.87 4.26
N PHE A 449 -17.23 -17.82 5.08
CA PHE A 449 -16.12 -16.86 5.08
C PHE A 449 -14.80 -17.54 5.47
N ILE A 450 -14.75 -18.34 6.53
CA ILE A 450 -13.54 -19.08 6.92
C ILE A 450 -13.06 -19.99 5.79
N ALA A 451 -13.98 -20.74 5.18
CA ALA A 451 -13.66 -21.63 4.07
C ALA A 451 -13.09 -20.86 2.86
N THR A 452 -13.68 -19.72 2.53
CA THR A 452 -13.21 -18.82 1.47
C THR A 452 -11.76 -18.43 1.68
N GLU A 453 -11.44 -17.94 2.87
CA GLU A 453 -10.09 -17.46 3.16
C GLU A 453 -9.05 -18.59 3.10
N ILE A 454 -9.38 -19.77 3.63
CA ILE A 454 -8.52 -20.94 3.58
C ILE A 454 -8.33 -21.44 2.15
N ILE A 455 -9.42 -21.51 1.35
CA ILE A 455 -9.37 -21.88 -0.07
C ILE A 455 -8.46 -20.91 -0.83
N THR A 456 -8.60 -19.62 -0.58
CA THR A 456 -7.79 -18.56 -1.22
C THR A 456 -6.31 -18.71 -0.88
N VAL A 457 -5.95 -18.95 0.39
CA VAL A 457 -4.56 -19.22 0.81
C VAL A 457 -4.00 -20.46 0.08
N ALA A 458 -4.75 -21.56 0.07
CA ALA A 458 -4.33 -22.81 -0.57
C ALA A 458 -4.16 -22.66 -2.10
N ALA A 459 -5.13 -22.05 -2.77
CA ALA A 459 -5.10 -21.81 -4.20
C ALA A 459 -3.96 -20.87 -4.60
N THR A 460 -3.73 -19.81 -3.83
CA THR A 460 -2.62 -18.88 -4.02
C THR A 460 -1.27 -19.58 -3.92
N TRP A 461 -1.12 -20.44 -2.92
CA TRP A 461 0.09 -21.23 -2.74
C TRP A 461 0.35 -22.16 -3.94
N ILE A 462 -0.70 -22.84 -4.44
CA ILE A 462 -0.62 -23.73 -5.62
C ILE A 462 -0.27 -22.92 -6.86
N PHE A 463 -1.00 -21.83 -7.13
CA PHE A 463 -0.80 -20.99 -8.30
C PHE A 463 0.62 -20.41 -8.36
N ARG A 464 1.11 -19.90 -7.24
CA ARG A 464 2.47 -19.41 -7.10
C ARG A 464 3.51 -20.51 -7.36
N LYS A 465 3.31 -21.72 -6.80
CA LYS A 465 4.22 -22.84 -6.97
C LYS A 465 4.30 -23.29 -8.44
N ILE A 466 3.20 -23.16 -9.18
CA ILE A 466 3.18 -23.43 -10.62
C ILE A 466 3.97 -22.36 -11.39
N LYS A 467 3.74 -21.08 -11.07
CA LYS A 467 4.38 -19.95 -11.77
C LYS A 467 5.85 -19.80 -11.40
N HIS A 468 6.21 -19.98 -10.13
CA HIS A 468 7.55 -19.75 -9.58
C HIS A 468 8.08 -20.98 -8.83
N LYS A 469 8.48 -22.00 -9.57
CA LYS A 469 8.87 -23.34 -9.04
C LYS A 469 9.93 -23.33 -7.94
N ASN A 470 10.85 -22.36 -7.96
CA ASN A 470 12.03 -22.33 -7.08
C ASN A 470 12.04 -21.10 -6.14
N SER A 471 10.93 -20.36 -6.00
CA SER A 471 10.88 -19.19 -5.12
C SER A 471 10.45 -19.55 -3.72
N THR A 472 10.89 -18.76 -2.73
CA THR A 472 10.32 -18.76 -1.39
C THR A 472 8.87 -18.24 -1.45
N PHE A 473 8.10 -18.44 -0.37
CA PHE A 473 6.65 -18.16 -0.40
C PHE A 473 6.28 -16.71 -0.75
N TYR A 474 7.10 -15.73 -0.40
CA TYR A 474 6.83 -14.30 -0.63
C TYR A 474 8.04 -13.52 -1.18
N ILE A 475 9.04 -14.21 -1.69
CA ILE A 475 10.16 -13.57 -2.39
C ILE A 475 10.31 -14.21 -3.76
N VAL A 476 10.26 -13.39 -4.79
CA VAL A 476 10.57 -13.81 -6.17
C VAL A 476 12.06 -13.58 -6.39
N PRO A 477 12.87 -14.63 -6.59
CA PRO A 477 14.29 -14.45 -6.84
C PRO A 477 14.48 -13.69 -8.15
N ASP A 478 15.41 -12.75 -8.18
CA ASP A 478 15.83 -12.12 -9.41
C ASP A 478 16.36 -13.16 -10.40
N LYS A 479 16.18 -12.88 -11.69
CA LYS A 479 16.77 -13.71 -12.77
C LYS A 479 18.30 -13.73 -12.69
N ASN A 480 18.89 -12.71 -12.09
CA ASN A 480 20.34 -12.54 -11.87
C ASN A 480 20.60 -11.99 -10.46
N PRO A 481 20.44 -12.82 -9.40
CA PRO A 481 20.72 -12.41 -8.04
C PRO A 481 22.21 -12.24 -7.86
N GLY A 482 22.87 -11.21 -8.26
CA GLY A 482 24.31 -11.00 -8.09
C GLY A 482 24.89 -11.56 -6.78
N ILE A 483 26.17 -11.70 -6.66
CA ILE A 483 26.83 -12.09 -5.40
C ILE A 483 26.92 -10.82 -4.54
N ASN A 484 26.26 -10.83 -3.38
CA ASN A 484 26.15 -9.66 -2.52
C ASN A 484 26.96 -9.79 -1.23
N LEU A 485 27.66 -8.72 -0.86
CA LEU A 485 28.15 -8.46 0.50
C LEU A 485 27.25 -7.39 1.12
N ASP A 486 26.57 -7.68 2.22
CA ASP A 486 25.63 -6.77 2.86
C ASP A 486 25.90 -6.68 4.38
N PHE A 487 26.33 -5.53 4.86
CA PHE A 487 26.71 -5.32 6.27
C PHE A 487 26.42 -3.89 6.73
N SER A 488 26.35 -3.71 8.04
CA SER A 488 26.17 -2.40 8.68
C SER A 488 27.34 -2.07 9.59
N ILE A 489 27.68 -0.80 9.65
CA ILE A 489 28.66 -0.25 10.58
C ILE A 489 28.03 0.84 11.43
N ARG A 490 28.61 1.12 12.60
CA ARG A 490 28.29 2.34 13.35
C ARG A 490 28.97 3.53 12.68
N SER A 491 28.36 4.71 12.83
CA SER A 491 28.95 5.98 12.37
C SER A 491 30.12 6.38 13.29
N SER A 492 31.23 5.66 13.17
CA SER A 492 32.46 5.84 13.97
C SER A 492 33.67 5.65 13.07
N MET A 493 34.70 6.50 13.23
CA MET A 493 35.94 6.45 12.43
C MET A 493 36.69 5.12 12.57
N ASP A 494 36.59 4.46 13.71
CA ASP A 494 37.25 3.16 13.94
C ASP A 494 36.70 2.05 13.04
N GLU A 495 35.47 2.20 12.55
CA GLU A 495 34.81 1.21 11.69
C GLU A 495 35.19 1.36 10.20
N THR A 496 35.75 2.49 9.77
CA THR A 496 36.05 2.76 8.35
C THR A 496 37.09 1.79 7.78
N GLN A 497 38.16 1.49 8.54
CA GLN A 497 39.17 0.51 8.11
C GLN A 497 38.58 -0.91 7.94
N ASN A 498 37.59 -1.25 8.74
CA ASN A 498 36.86 -2.52 8.61
C ASN A 498 36.08 -2.60 7.30
N VAL A 499 35.55 -1.47 6.81
CA VAL A 499 34.83 -1.40 5.52
C VAL A 499 35.74 -1.79 4.37
N HIS A 500 36.92 -1.13 4.28
CA HIS A 500 37.91 -1.40 3.25
C HIS A 500 38.30 -2.89 3.22
N ARG A 501 38.72 -3.42 4.40
CA ARG A 501 39.16 -4.81 4.53
C ARG A 501 38.08 -5.81 4.10
N LYS A 502 36.84 -5.66 4.55
CA LYS A 502 35.73 -6.55 4.21
C LYS A 502 35.45 -6.59 2.71
N ILE A 503 35.49 -5.44 2.04
CA ILE A 503 35.27 -5.35 0.60
C ILE A 503 36.40 -6.05 -0.17
N ILE A 504 37.67 -5.82 0.21
CA ILE A 504 38.82 -6.46 -0.44
C ILE A 504 38.79 -7.98 -0.25
N GLU A 505 38.53 -8.47 0.96
CA GLU A 505 38.44 -9.90 1.26
C GLU A 505 37.33 -10.56 0.43
N PHE A 506 36.13 -9.97 0.42
CA PHE A 506 34.99 -10.45 -0.36
C PHE A 506 35.29 -10.51 -1.87
N CYS A 507 35.85 -9.45 -2.43
CA CYS A 507 36.21 -9.39 -3.84
C CYS A 507 37.29 -10.43 -4.21
N ARG A 508 38.31 -10.61 -3.35
CA ARG A 508 39.38 -11.59 -3.56
C ARG A 508 38.85 -13.02 -3.56
N GLU A 509 37.98 -13.37 -2.61
CA GLU A 509 37.35 -14.70 -2.54
C GLU A 509 36.50 -15.04 -3.79
N ARG A 510 36.02 -14.01 -4.49
CA ARG A 510 35.16 -14.15 -5.68
C ARG A 510 35.91 -13.96 -6.99
N GLY A 511 37.22 -13.78 -6.97
CA GLY A 511 38.05 -13.63 -8.17
C GLY A 511 37.85 -12.31 -8.91
N VAL A 512 37.37 -11.26 -8.23
CA VAL A 512 37.27 -9.90 -8.80
C VAL A 512 38.68 -9.36 -9.00
N SER A 513 38.92 -8.64 -10.09
CA SER A 513 40.22 -8.02 -10.35
C SER A 513 40.62 -7.05 -9.21
N ALA A 514 41.90 -7.06 -8.84
CA ALA A 514 42.42 -6.23 -7.76
C ALA A 514 42.11 -4.74 -7.97
N ASN A 515 42.11 -4.28 -9.23
CA ASN A 515 41.78 -2.89 -9.55
C ASN A 515 40.33 -2.55 -9.17
N LYS A 516 39.34 -3.35 -9.62
CA LYS A 516 37.93 -3.15 -9.28
C LYS A 516 37.68 -3.27 -7.77
N ALA A 517 38.33 -4.22 -7.11
CA ALA A 517 38.24 -4.40 -5.67
C ALA A 517 38.74 -3.16 -4.90
N ASN A 518 39.90 -2.63 -5.28
CA ASN A 518 40.48 -1.43 -4.67
C ASN A 518 39.60 -0.20 -4.92
N LEU A 519 39.09 0.00 -6.15
CA LEU A 519 38.18 1.11 -6.45
C LEU A 519 36.93 1.07 -5.57
N ALA A 520 36.29 -0.09 -5.46
CA ALA A 520 35.10 -0.26 -4.62
C ALA A 520 35.40 -0.01 -3.13
N ALA A 521 36.53 -0.51 -2.62
CA ALA A 521 36.94 -0.36 -1.24
C ALA A 521 37.25 1.11 -0.89
N VAL A 522 38.01 1.82 -1.75
CA VAL A 522 38.33 3.24 -1.58
C VAL A 522 37.05 4.08 -1.62
N CYS A 523 36.16 3.85 -2.58
CA CYS A 523 34.88 4.58 -2.64
C CYS A 523 34.02 4.36 -1.41
N ALA A 524 33.96 3.12 -0.90
CA ALA A 524 33.19 2.82 0.31
C ALA A 524 33.78 3.50 1.55
N GLU A 525 35.12 3.50 1.68
CA GLU A 525 35.82 4.16 2.77
C GLU A 525 35.59 5.67 2.74
N GLU A 526 35.86 6.33 1.60
CA GLU A 526 35.69 7.77 1.43
C GLU A 526 34.24 8.23 1.70
N MET A 527 33.26 7.54 1.13
CA MET A 527 31.87 7.87 1.38
C MET A 527 31.49 7.67 2.84
N THR A 528 32.00 6.63 3.48
CA THR A 528 31.76 6.36 4.91
C THR A 528 32.37 7.45 5.79
N VAL A 529 33.59 7.86 5.51
CA VAL A 529 34.28 8.97 6.23
C VAL A 529 33.46 10.27 6.09
N ASN A 530 33.00 10.59 4.89
CA ASN A 530 32.18 11.79 4.65
C ASN A 530 30.86 11.74 5.43
N ILE A 531 30.16 10.59 5.46
CA ILE A 531 28.93 10.43 6.26
C ILE A 531 29.22 10.60 7.75
N ILE A 532 30.32 10.08 8.26
CA ILE A 532 30.69 10.19 9.68
C ILE A 532 31.02 11.65 10.04
N LYS A 533 31.79 12.34 9.20
CA LYS A 533 32.19 13.73 9.45
C LYS A 533 31.03 14.72 9.31
N TYR A 534 30.20 14.56 8.28
CA TYR A 534 29.23 15.58 7.85
C TYR A 534 27.77 15.15 7.97
N GLY A 535 27.46 13.86 8.26
CA GLY A 535 26.11 13.33 8.35
C GLY A 535 25.29 13.80 9.57
N GLY A 536 25.90 14.57 10.48
CA GLY A 536 25.25 15.14 11.65
C GLY A 536 25.02 14.11 12.78
N LYS A 537 24.48 14.59 13.92
CA LYS A 537 24.26 13.76 15.13
C LYS A 537 23.21 12.64 14.94
N THR A 538 22.44 12.69 13.88
CA THR A 538 21.39 11.69 13.58
C THR A 538 21.93 10.46 12.86
N SER A 539 23.12 10.53 12.26
CA SER A 539 23.75 9.41 11.56
C SER A 539 24.35 8.43 12.57
N ASN A 540 23.59 7.37 12.92
CA ASN A 540 24.05 6.37 13.89
C ASN A 540 24.54 5.06 13.25
N TRP A 541 24.03 4.75 12.05
CA TRP A 541 24.34 3.54 11.31
C TRP A 541 24.49 3.83 9.83
N ILE A 542 25.39 3.10 9.19
CA ILE A 542 25.64 3.12 7.75
C ILE A 542 25.47 1.70 7.24
N ASP A 543 24.57 1.49 6.28
CA ASP A 543 24.38 0.21 5.59
C ASP A 543 25.18 0.22 4.28
N ILE A 544 25.99 -0.80 4.08
CA ILE A 544 26.86 -0.96 2.90
C ILE A 544 26.49 -2.26 2.21
N ASN A 545 26.19 -2.20 0.92
CA ASN A 545 25.94 -3.35 0.07
C ASN A 545 26.83 -3.28 -1.17
N LEU A 546 27.60 -4.31 -1.42
CA LEU A 546 28.37 -4.51 -2.64
C LEU A 546 27.78 -5.66 -3.42
N CYS A 547 27.28 -5.38 -4.62
CA CYS A 547 26.71 -6.37 -5.55
C CYS A 547 27.68 -6.59 -6.71
N LEU A 548 28.05 -7.85 -6.94
CA LEU A 548 28.86 -8.26 -8.09
C LEU A 548 27.92 -8.88 -9.15
N GLU A 549 27.74 -8.19 -10.25
CA GLU A 549 27.08 -8.69 -11.48
C GLU A 549 28.17 -9.09 -12.50
N GLU A 550 27.84 -9.81 -13.59
CA GLU A 550 28.83 -10.37 -14.51
C GLU A 550 29.88 -9.37 -15.00
N ASP A 551 29.48 -8.11 -15.31
CA ASP A 551 30.38 -7.05 -15.80
C ASP A 551 30.37 -5.80 -14.92
N LEU A 552 29.53 -5.71 -13.91
CA LEU A 552 29.31 -4.52 -13.11
C LEU A 552 29.49 -4.81 -11.61
N CYS A 553 30.28 -3.99 -10.98
CA CYS A 553 30.39 -3.93 -9.52
C CYS A 553 29.59 -2.71 -9.03
N ARG A 554 28.58 -2.93 -8.19
CA ARG A 554 27.69 -1.87 -7.67
C ARG A 554 27.81 -1.77 -6.16
N LEU A 555 28.22 -0.62 -5.67
CA LEU A 555 28.30 -0.27 -4.27
C LEU A 555 27.11 0.62 -3.90
N ARG A 556 26.32 0.21 -2.90
CA ARG A 556 25.22 1.00 -2.35
C ARG A 556 25.53 1.34 -0.90
N ILE A 557 25.40 2.62 -0.55
CA ILE A 557 25.63 3.13 0.80
C ILE A 557 24.38 3.89 1.23
N ARG A 558 23.85 3.55 2.40
CA ARG A 558 22.68 4.20 3.02
C ARG A 558 23.00 4.71 4.40
N ASP A 559 22.53 5.91 4.71
CA ASP A 559 22.61 6.52 6.04
C ASP A 559 21.33 7.33 6.36
N ASN A 560 21.13 7.65 7.62
CA ASN A 560 20.03 8.49 8.09
C ASN A 560 20.47 9.89 8.54
N GLY A 561 21.61 10.34 8.05
CA GLY A 561 22.12 11.67 8.32
C GLY A 561 21.31 12.82 7.70
N ILE A 562 21.84 14.02 7.79
CA ILE A 562 21.28 15.19 7.11
C ILE A 562 21.16 14.91 5.61
N ILE A 563 20.23 15.60 4.95
CA ILE A 563 20.05 15.46 3.50
C ILE A 563 21.30 16.03 2.82
N PHE A 564 21.99 15.17 2.09
CA PHE A 564 23.20 15.55 1.37
C PHE A 564 23.25 14.80 0.04
N ASN A 565 23.19 15.57 -1.07
CA ASN A 565 23.32 15.03 -2.41
C ASN A 565 24.79 15.15 -2.87
N PRO A 566 25.57 14.07 -2.89
CA PRO A 566 26.96 14.14 -3.29
C PRO A 566 27.16 14.53 -4.75
N LEU A 567 26.14 14.40 -5.61
CA LEU A 567 26.22 14.80 -7.03
C LEU A 567 26.22 16.31 -7.20
N GLU A 568 25.49 17.04 -6.37
CA GLU A 568 25.36 18.51 -6.44
C GLU A 568 26.52 19.21 -5.72
N TYR A 569 27.33 18.45 -4.98
CA TYR A 569 28.44 19.03 -4.26
C TYR A 569 29.46 19.63 -5.24
N LYS A 570 29.70 20.95 -5.12
CA LYS A 570 30.74 21.70 -5.80
C LYS A 570 31.75 22.17 -4.75
N HIS A 571 33.01 21.99 -5.02
CA HIS A 571 34.10 22.39 -4.15
C HIS A 571 34.22 23.93 -4.12
N ASP A 572 34.01 24.55 -2.97
CA ASP A 572 34.51 25.91 -2.70
C ASP A 572 35.96 25.79 -2.21
N SER A 573 36.85 26.53 -2.82
CA SER A 573 38.30 26.33 -2.86
C SER A 573 39.08 26.44 -1.54
N GLU A 574 38.43 26.49 -0.38
CA GLU A 574 39.09 26.74 0.91
C GLU A 574 39.07 25.58 1.94
N GLU A 575 38.28 24.52 1.74
CA GLU A 575 38.29 23.38 2.64
C GLU A 575 38.99 22.15 2.05
N PHE A 576 40.16 21.82 2.63
CA PHE A 576 41.07 20.73 2.21
C PHE A 576 40.47 19.32 2.34
N ASP A 577 39.34 19.15 3.02
CA ASP A 577 38.84 17.85 3.50
C ASP A 577 37.87 17.11 2.62
N ILE A 578 37.39 17.69 1.47
CA ILE A 578 36.30 17.11 0.68
C ILE A 578 36.77 16.55 -0.69
N HIS A 579 38.09 16.39 -0.87
CA HIS A 579 38.63 15.76 -2.07
C HIS A 579 38.12 14.32 -2.30
N GLY A 580 37.65 13.63 -1.25
CA GLY A 580 37.12 12.27 -1.33
C GLY A 580 35.92 12.10 -2.24
N ILE A 581 34.92 13.01 -2.21
CA ILE A 581 33.73 12.92 -3.10
C ILE A 581 34.12 13.14 -4.57
N GLU A 582 35.01 14.09 -4.85
CA GLU A 582 35.50 14.30 -6.22
C GLU A 582 36.32 13.11 -6.72
N LEU A 583 37.13 12.51 -5.83
CA LEU A 583 37.83 11.28 -6.15
C LEU A 583 36.85 10.19 -6.52
N VAL A 584 35.81 9.95 -5.70
CA VAL A 584 34.77 8.95 -5.97
C VAL A 584 34.09 9.22 -7.31
N LYS A 585 33.72 10.48 -7.64
CA LYS A 585 33.16 10.85 -8.94
C LYS A 585 34.08 10.54 -10.12
N LYS A 586 35.40 10.75 -9.96
CA LYS A 586 36.39 10.52 -11.02
C LYS A 586 36.68 9.05 -11.29
N ILE A 587 36.70 8.21 -10.23
CA ILE A 587 37.09 6.80 -10.34
C ILE A 587 35.90 5.87 -10.58
N SER A 588 34.67 6.33 -10.35
CA SER A 588 33.43 5.58 -10.61
C SER A 588 32.99 5.72 -12.06
N LYS A 589 32.34 4.66 -12.60
CA LYS A 589 31.69 4.68 -13.90
C LYS A 589 30.40 5.51 -13.86
N SER A 590 29.64 5.38 -12.79
CA SER A 590 28.47 6.21 -12.51
C SER A 590 28.26 6.34 -11.01
N MET A 591 27.67 7.46 -10.60
CA MET A 591 27.23 7.72 -9.24
C MET A 591 25.82 8.30 -9.28
N ASP A 592 24.91 7.73 -8.49
CA ASP A 592 23.51 8.11 -8.38
C ASP A 592 23.12 8.34 -6.93
N TYR A 593 22.22 9.29 -6.70
CA TYR A 593 21.72 9.61 -5.37
C TYR A 593 20.20 9.75 -5.37
N ILE A 594 19.58 9.23 -4.31
CA ILE A 594 18.17 9.49 -3.98
C ILE A 594 17.99 9.50 -2.47
N ARG A 595 17.07 10.35 -2.00
CA ARG A 595 16.53 10.20 -0.65
C ARG A 595 15.26 9.35 -0.72
N ALA A 596 15.34 8.16 -0.17
CA ALA A 596 14.24 7.19 -0.16
C ALA A 596 14.09 6.57 1.23
N ILE A 597 12.84 6.35 1.68
CA ILE A 597 12.52 5.81 3.01
C ILE A 597 13.17 6.65 4.12
N ASP A 598 13.22 7.97 3.92
CA ASP A 598 13.88 8.96 4.78
C ASP A 598 15.38 8.64 5.08
N MET A 599 16.08 8.03 4.10
CA MET A 599 17.49 7.72 4.12
C MET A 599 18.19 8.32 2.91
N ASN A 600 19.42 8.80 3.08
CA ASN A 600 20.33 9.04 1.97
C ASN A 600 20.69 7.69 1.36
N ASN A 601 20.66 7.57 0.06
CA ASN A 601 20.97 6.34 -0.62
C ASN A 601 21.81 6.66 -1.87
N THR A 602 23.10 6.36 -1.79
CA THR A 602 24.06 6.57 -2.86
C THR A 602 24.41 5.23 -3.49
N ILE A 603 24.37 5.15 -4.82
CA ILE A 603 24.81 4.00 -5.59
C ILE A 603 25.99 4.43 -6.47
N ILE A 604 27.05 3.64 -6.44
CA ILE A 604 28.28 3.85 -7.20
C ILE A 604 28.54 2.58 -8.01
N SER A 605 28.80 2.73 -9.31
CA SER A 605 29.06 1.60 -10.22
C SER A 605 30.49 1.70 -10.77
N PHE A 606 31.12 0.52 -10.96
CA PHE A 606 32.51 0.39 -11.43
C PHE A 606 32.61 -0.48 -12.67
#